data_8280fe8e17ee76f57fac34b0a6ad062a
#
_entry.id   8280fe8e17ee76f57fac34b0a6ad062a
#
_cell.length_a   1.000
_cell.length_b   1.000
_cell.length_c   1.000
_cell.angle_alpha   90.00
_cell.angle_beta   90.00
_cell.angle_gamma   90.00
#
_symmetry.space_group_name_H-M   'P 1'
#
loop_
_entity.id
_entity.type
_entity.pdbx_description
1 polymer ?
#
loop_
_entity_poly.entity_id
_entity_poly.type
_entity_poly.pdbx_seq_one_letter_code
_entity_poly.pdbx_strand_id
1 'polypeptide(L)'
;MKGKDIFTKEEYEAIVRLLKSKVRSDKSGKKSIRAKIRKFGFHCSDFKNNAGDEFGVNDFKQLVKSGKITIIGGNGGCGHISEGDKSLLSERRFDKTNDQKIESMKNCACLEAYVPASPRILILGTMPGKESLRLQQYYANRSNRFWKIIAKAADKPLPEDYSKRLKLLDQLHIALWDVYASAERKGSLDSNIKNGEQNDVQSLINSNPSIKKILFNGGKAYKKALDYGCLNVEMPSTSSANTHLTQEELFSIWVKEIKEK
;
A
#
# COMPACT_ATOMS: atom_id res chain seq x y z
N MET A 1 -8.55 5.14 34.67
CA MET A 1 -8.20 3.74 34.36
C MET A 1 -7.26 3.77 33.16
N LYS A 2 -6.07 3.20 33.29
CA LYS A 2 -5.13 3.08 32.19
C LYS A 2 -5.74 2.10 31.17
N GLY A 3 -5.79 2.47 29.91
CA GLY A 3 -6.33 1.60 28.84
C GLY A 3 -5.47 0.34 28.66
N LYS A 4 -6.01 -0.62 27.92
CA LYS A 4 -5.31 -1.85 27.50
C LYS A 4 -4.17 -1.48 26.54
N ASP A 5 -3.00 -2.07 26.69
CA ASP A 5 -1.78 -1.86 25.90
C ASP A 5 -1.37 -3.10 25.09
N ILE A 6 -2.07 -4.23 25.29
CA ILE A 6 -1.88 -5.48 24.54
C ILE A 6 -3.17 -5.83 23.80
N PHE A 7 -3.08 -6.01 22.49
CA PHE A 7 -4.23 -6.30 21.62
C PHE A 7 -3.96 -7.54 20.76
N THR A 8 -5.03 -8.27 20.39
CA THR A 8 -4.91 -9.30 19.37
C THR A 8 -4.82 -8.64 17.99
N LYS A 9 -4.39 -9.40 16.99
CA LYS A 9 -4.32 -8.91 15.60
C LYS A 9 -5.70 -8.47 15.10
N GLU A 10 -6.75 -9.22 15.41
CA GLU A 10 -8.14 -8.92 15.06
C GLU A 10 -8.64 -7.62 15.72
N GLU A 11 -8.32 -7.43 17.00
CA GLU A 11 -8.64 -6.19 17.72
C GLU A 11 -7.91 -4.99 17.12
N TYR A 12 -6.63 -5.14 16.79
CA TYR A 12 -5.83 -4.11 16.11
C TYR A 12 -6.44 -3.71 14.76
N GLU A 13 -6.78 -4.69 13.93
CA GLU A 13 -7.39 -4.43 12.61
C GLU A 13 -8.77 -3.77 12.74
N ALA A 14 -9.56 -4.18 13.73
CA ALA A 14 -10.87 -3.58 14.02
C ALA A 14 -10.72 -2.11 14.47
N ILE A 15 -9.76 -1.79 15.34
CA ILE A 15 -9.46 -0.43 15.77
C ILE A 15 -9.00 0.42 14.60
N VAL A 16 -8.11 -0.09 13.74
CA VAL A 16 -7.64 0.62 12.54
C VAL A 16 -8.81 0.93 11.60
N ARG A 17 -9.72 -0.01 11.33
CA ARG A 17 -10.93 0.23 10.52
C ARG A 17 -11.81 1.33 11.13
N LEU A 18 -12.03 1.30 12.43
CA LEU A 18 -12.81 2.31 13.13
C LEU A 18 -12.15 3.70 13.08
N LEU A 19 -10.84 3.80 13.23
CA LEU A 19 -10.11 5.05 13.11
C LEU A 19 -10.16 5.63 11.68
N LYS A 20 -10.12 4.78 10.64
CA LYS A 20 -10.29 5.21 9.24
C LYS A 20 -11.69 5.77 9.00
N SER A 21 -12.74 5.11 9.47
CA SER A 21 -14.12 5.58 9.31
C SER A 21 -14.40 6.89 10.07
N LYS A 22 -13.66 7.15 11.15
CA LYS A 22 -13.77 8.37 11.95
C LYS A 22 -13.42 9.63 11.16
N VAL A 23 -12.47 9.58 10.24
CA VAL A 23 -12.04 10.72 9.41
C VAL A 23 -13.18 11.26 8.54
N ARG A 24 -14.07 10.37 8.07
CA ARG A 24 -15.18 10.69 7.17
C ARG A 24 -16.49 10.97 7.90
N SER A 25 -16.50 10.95 9.25
CA SER A 25 -17.71 11.06 10.06
C SER A 25 -17.92 12.48 10.59
N ASP A 26 -19.17 12.88 10.73
CA ASP A 26 -19.59 14.07 11.44
C ASP A 26 -19.28 14.00 12.95
N LYS A 27 -19.60 15.05 13.70
CA LYS A 27 -19.32 15.14 15.15
C LYS A 27 -20.00 14.03 15.96
N SER A 28 -21.22 13.62 15.56
CA SER A 28 -21.99 12.53 16.21
C SER A 28 -21.38 11.17 15.89
N GLY A 29 -21.06 10.90 14.62
CA GLY A 29 -20.39 9.71 14.15
C GLY A 29 -19.04 9.49 14.81
N LYS A 30 -18.24 10.55 14.93
CA LYS A 30 -16.95 10.52 15.65
C LYS A 30 -17.11 10.10 17.11
N LYS A 31 -18.15 10.56 17.81
CA LYS A 31 -18.47 10.17 19.20
C LYS A 31 -18.82 8.70 19.29
N SER A 32 -19.67 8.20 18.38
CA SER A 32 -20.05 6.78 18.29
C SER A 32 -18.84 5.88 18.04
N ILE A 33 -17.96 6.25 17.10
CA ILE A 33 -16.76 5.48 16.77
C ILE A 33 -15.79 5.43 17.95
N ARG A 34 -15.58 6.54 18.67
CA ARG A 34 -14.77 6.53 19.91
C ARG A 34 -15.34 5.58 20.96
N ALA A 35 -16.67 5.50 21.10
CA ALA A 35 -17.33 4.57 22.01
C ALA A 35 -17.07 3.10 21.60
N LYS A 36 -17.11 2.80 20.29
CA LYS A 36 -16.78 1.47 19.75
C LYS A 36 -15.31 1.10 20.01
N ILE A 37 -14.37 2.02 19.80
CA ILE A 37 -12.94 1.81 20.06
C ILE A 37 -12.68 1.52 21.55
N ARG A 38 -13.38 2.24 22.46
CA ARG A 38 -13.29 1.99 23.91
C ARG A 38 -13.71 0.60 24.33
N LYS A 39 -14.63 -0.06 23.59
CA LYS A 39 -15.03 -1.44 23.88
C LYS A 39 -13.87 -2.44 23.71
N PHE A 40 -12.86 -2.12 22.91
CA PHE A 40 -11.61 -2.89 22.82
C PHE A 40 -10.62 -2.56 23.96
N GLY A 41 -10.98 -1.66 24.88
CA GLY A 41 -10.08 -1.21 25.95
C GLY A 41 -9.08 -0.13 25.50
N PHE A 42 -9.17 0.38 24.27
CA PHE A 42 -8.29 1.43 23.77
C PHE A 42 -8.91 2.82 24.00
N HIS A 43 -8.17 3.66 24.72
CA HIS A 43 -8.58 5.02 25.05
C HIS A 43 -7.67 6.02 24.35
N CYS A 44 -8.15 6.62 23.25
CA CYS A 44 -7.38 7.64 22.49
C CYS A 44 -6.93 8.83 23.36
N SER A 45 -7.64 9.10 24.46
CA SER A 45 -7.30 10.17 25.42
C SER A 45 -6.02 9.92 26.21
N ASP A 46 -5.62 8.63 26.37
CA ASP A 46 -4.43 8.25 27.14
C ASP A 46 -3.15 8.52 26.34
N PHE A 47 -3.29 8.83 25.05
CA PHE A 47 -2.19 9.03 24.10
C PHE A 47 -2.33 10.37 23.37
N LYS A 48 -2.65 11.45 24.08
CA LYS A 48 -2.78 12.79 23.48
C LYS A 48 -1.47 13.24 22.84
N ASN A 49 -1.53 13.69 21.60
CA ASN A 49 -0.48 14.49 20.97
C ASN A 49 -0.48 15.90 21.54
N ASN A 50 0.68 16.47 21.83
CA ASN A 50 0.85 17.84 22.31
C ASN A 50 0.42 18.92 21.29
N ALA A 51 0.06 18.50 20.07
CA ALA A 51 -0.29 19.38 18.96
C ALA A 51 -1.80 19.72 18.84
N GLY A 52 -2.64 19.21 19.74
CA GLY A 52 -4.10 19.46 19.67
C GLY A 52 -4.85 18.72 18.57
N ASP A 53 -4.15 17.96 17.74
CA ASP A 53 -4.73 17.21 16.62
C ASP A 53 -5.54 16.00 17.08
N GLU A 54 -6.54 15.64 16.30
CA GLU A 54 -7.40 14.50 16.60
C GLU A 54 -6.69 13.18 16.34
N PHE A 55 -6.56 12.32 17.38
CA PHE A 55 -5.91 11.01 17.31
C PHE A 55 -6.46 10.17 16.14
N GLY A 56 -5.58 9.72 15.24
CA GLY A 56 -5.90 9.01 14.01
C GLY A 56 -5.17 7.67 13.87
N VAL A 57 -5.25 7.09 12.67
CA VAL A 57 -4.63 5.79 12.34
C VAL A 57 -3.11 5.83 12.46
N ASN A 58 -2.49 6.92 12.02
CA ASN A 58 -1.03 7.05 12.05
C ASN A 58 -0.49 7.11 13.48
N ASP A 59 -1.20 7.79 14.38
CA ASP A 59 -0.86 7.85 15.79
C ASP A 59 -0.93 6.46 16.42
N PHE A 60 -1.99 5.69 16.11
CA PHE A 60 -2.13 4.32 16.60
C PHE A 60 -1.02 3.39 16.10
N LYS A 61 -0.68 3.48 14.81
CA LYS A 61 0.45 2.74 14.23
C LYS A 61 1.80 3.14 14.87
N GLN A 62 1.99 4.40 15.19
CA GLN A 62 3.17 4.89 15.89
C GLN A 62 3.29 4.33 17.32
N LEU A 63 2.17 4.18 18.04
CA LEU A 63 2.17 3.56 19.37
C LEU A 63 2.61 2.09 19.32
N VAL A 64 2.19 1.34 18.30
CA VAL A 64 2.65 -0.03 18.07
C VAL A 64 4.14 -0.05 17.71
N LYS A 65 4.57 0.83 16.82
CA LYS A 65 5.97 0.91 16.37
C LYS A 65 6.94 1.31 17.47
N SER A 66 6.48 2.13 18.43
CA SER A 66 7.26 2.57 19.59
C SER A 66 7.21 1.60 20.78
N GLY A 67 6.55 0.43 20.64
CA GLY A 67 6.40 -0.55 21.71
C GLY A 67 5.45 -0.15 22.85
N LYS A 68 4.75 0.99 22.74
CA LYS A 68 3.73 1.39 23.73
C LYS A 68 2.45 0.56 23.66
N ILE A 69 2.24 -0.12 22.53
CA ILE A 69 1.17 -1.08 22.28
C ILE A 69 1.78 -2.33 21.69
N THR A 70 1.44 -3.49 22.23
CA THR A 70 1.89 -4.80 21.79
C THR A 70 0.74 -5.53 21.08
N ILE A 71 1.02 -6.13 19.91
CA ILE A 71 0.06 -6.96 19.19
C ILE A 71 0.44 -8.42 19.39
N ILE A 72 -0.47 -9.22 19.95
CA ILE A 72 -0.32 -10.67 20.14
C ILE A 72 -1.22 -11.43 19.18
N GLY A 73 -0.75 -12.62 18.75
CA GLY A 73 -1.57 -13.47 17.87
C GLY A 73 -1.36 -13.19 16.39
N GLY A 74 -0.18 -13.49 15.90
CA GLY A 74 0.23 -13.63 14.50
C GLY A 74 1.69 -14.00 14.50
N ASN A 75 2.04 -15.17 13.94
CA ASN A 75 3.43 -15.63 13.81
C ASN A 75 4.28 -14.57 13.08
N GLY A 76 5.17 -13.89 13.81
CA GLY A 76 6.07 -12.87 13.27
C GLY A 76 6.41 -11.82 14.34
N GLY A 77 6.97 -12.25 15.47
CA GLY A 77 7.38 -11.35 16.54
C GLY A 77 8.64 -10.56 16.18
N CYS A 78 8.58 -9.24 16.35
CA CYS A 78 9.76 -8.45 16.71
C CYS A 78 9.67 -8.18 18.22
N GLY A 79 10.18 -9.10 19.02
CA GLY A 79 10.37 -8.92 20.45
C GLY A 79 11.71 -8.25 20.70
N HIS A 80 11.71 -7.13 21.43
CA HIS A 80 12.91 -6.62 22.07
C HIS A 80 13.42 -7.67 23.05
N ILE A 81 14.62 -8.19 22.81
CA ILE A 81 15.34 -9.05 23.74
C ILE A 81 16.07 -8.11 24.70
N SER A 82 15.69 -8.15 26.00
CA SER A 82 16.46 -7.54 27.08
C SER A 82 17.81 -8.24 27.23
N GLU A 83 18.86 -7.44 27.55
CA GLU A 83 20.22 -7.92 27.81
C GLU A 83 20.26 -8.87 29.03
N GLY A 84 20.13 -10.17 28.79
CA GLY A 84 20.16 -11.16 29.88
C GLY A 84 20.43 -12.59 29.49
N ASP A 85 20.40 -12.95 28.19
CA ASP A 85 20.51 -14.36 27.79
C ASP A 85 21.54 -14.57 26.65
N LYS A 86 22.81 -14.32 26.97
CA LYS A 86 23.94 -14.57 26.03
C LYS A 86 24.53 -15.97 26.09
N SER A 87 23.87 -16.95 26.73
CA SER A 87 24.49 -18.29 26.93
C SER A 87 23.87 -19.46 26.13
N LEU A 88 22.92 -19.21 25.22
CA LEU A 88 22.28 -20.28 24.42
C LEU A 88 22.29 -20.05 22.90
N LEU A 89 23.32 -19.36 22.38
CA LEU A 89 23.55 -19.20 20.94
C LEU A 89 24.66 -20.15 20.45
N SER A 90 24.48 -21.45 20.66
CA SER A 90 25.20 -22.48 19.90
C SER A 90 24.17 -23.46 19.35
N GLU A 91 24.20 -23.62 18.02
CA GLU A 91 23.50 -24.65 17.25
C GLU A 91 21.99 -24.51 17.02
N ARG A 92 21.56 -23.53 16.20
CA ARG A 92 20.42 -23.77 15.33
C ARG A 92 20.86 -23.75 13.88
N ARG A 93 20.95 -24.94 13.29
CA ARG A 93 21.05 -25.15 11.84
C ARG A 93 19.92 -24.36 11.18
N PHE A 94 20.28 -23.53 10.20
CA PHE A 94 19.32 -22.87 9.31
C PHE A 94 18.48 -23.96 8.61
N ASP A 95 17.24 -24.11 9.04
CA ASP A 95 16.31 -25.06 8.47
C ASP A 95 15.72 -24.44 7.18
N LYS A 96 16.24 -24.88 6.03
CA LYS A 96 15.79 -24.49 4.70
C LYS A 96 14.30 -24.81 4.42
N THR A 97 13.66 -25.56 5.30
CA THR A 97 12.25 -25.97 5.16
C THR A 97 11.27 -24.86 5.55
N ASN A 98 11.70 -23.83 6.32
CA ASN A 98 10.84 -22.71 6.70
C ASN A 98 10.73 -21.65 5.59
N ASP A 99 11.75 -21.52 4.73
CA ASP A 99 11.69 -20.61 3.57
C ASP A 99 10.70 -21.11 2.49
N GLN A 100 10.49 -22.40 2.36
CA GLN A 100 9.50 -22.95 1.43
C GLN A 100 8.05 -22.77 1.90
N LYS A 101 7.82 -22.60 3.21
CA LYS A 101 6.47 -22.38 3.78
C LYS A 101 6.03 -20.92 3.69
N ILE A 102 6.97 -19.97 3.58
CA ILE A 102 6.70 -18.54 3.32
C ILE A 102 6.43 -18.29 1.83
N GLU A 103 6.81 -19.23 0.94
CA GLU A 103 6.64 -19.12 -0.51
C GLU A 103 5.20 -19.34 -1.01
N SER A 104 4.32 -19.92 -0.24
CA SER A 104 2.90 -20.03 -0.57
C SER A 104 2.10 -18.91 0.12
N MET A 105 2.27 -17.67 -0.30
CA MET A 105 1.32 -16.62 0.07
C MET A 105 -0.01 -16.90 -0.63
N LYS A 106 -0.85 -17.72 0.02
CA LYS A 106 -2.28 -17.74 -0.28
C LYS A 106 -2.84 -16.37 0.13
N ASN A 107 -3.42 -15.65 -0.83
CA ASN A 107 -4.05 -14.33 -0.70
C ASN A 107 -3.11 -13.17 -0.33
N CYS A 108 -2.32 -12.69 -1.29
CA CYS A 108 -1.72 -11.37 -1.21
C CYS A 108 -2.83 -10.32 -1.39
N ALA A 109 -3.12 -9.53 -0.37
CA ALA A 109 -3.98 -8.35 -0.51
C ALA A 109 -3.26 -7.23 -1.25
N CYS A 110 -3.99 -6.45 -2.07
CA CYS A 110 -3.42 -5.28 -2.74
C CYS A 110 -3.18 -4.11 -1.75
N LEU A 111 -2.49 -3.09 -2.23
CA LEU A 111 -2.41 -1.79 -1.55
C LEU A 111 -3.73 -1.02 -1.77
N GLU A 112 -4.07 -0.14 -0.83
CA GLU A 112 -5.19 0.80 -1.03
C GLU A 112 -4.90 1.74 -2.19
N ALA A 113 -5.92 2.12 -2.96
CA ALA A 113 -5.78 3.09 -4.02
C ALA A 113 -5.21 4.41 -3.49
N TYR A 114 -4.24 4.98 -4.18
CA TYR A 114 -3.80 6.34 -3.96
C TYR A 114 -4.57 7.26 -4.91
N VAL A 115 -5.33 8.20 -4.35
CA VAL A 115 -6.17 9.11 -5.14
C VAL A 115 -5.89 10.54 -4.68
N PRO A 116 -5.24 11.39 -5.52
CA PRO A 116 -5.05 12.80 -5.24
C PRO A 116 -6.35 13.59 -5.40
N ALA A 117 -6.34 14.87 -5.05
CA ALA A 117 -7.43 15.78 -5.38
C ALA A 117 -7.56 15.93 -6.91
N SER A 118 -8.77 15.73 -7.44
CA SER A 118 -9.08 15.87 -8.88
C SER A 118 -8.16 15.06 -9.80
N PRO A 119 -8.07 13.72 -9.65
CA PRO A 119 -7.23 12.88 -10.49
C PRO A 119 -7.74 12.89 -11.93
N ARG A 120 -6.83 13.00 -12.91
CA ARG A 120 -7.16 12.96 -14.33
C ARG A 120 -6.78 11.63 -15.00
N ILE A 121 -5.73 11.02 -14.48
CA ILE A 121 -5.17 9.75 -14.96
C ILE A 121 -5.22 8.75 -13.82
N LEU A 122 -5.65 7.53 -14.11
CA LEU A 122 -5.49 6.37 -13.23
C LEU A 122 -4.39 5.47 -13.81
N ILE A 123 -3.37 5.15 -13.05
CA ILE A 123 -2.39 4.13 -13.44
C ILE A 123 -2.74 2.83 -12.70
N LEU A 124 -2.94 1.76 -13.46
CA LEU A 124 -3.23 0.44 -12.94
C LEU A 124 -2.03 -0.50 -13.15
N GLY A 125 -1.46 -0.97 -12.04
CA GLY A 125 -0.58 -2.14 -12.05
C GLY A 125 -1.37 -3.44 -12.08
N THR A 126 -0.68 -4.57 -12.18
CA THR A 126 -1.34 -5.89 -12.08
C THR A 126 -1.61 -6.21 -10.62
N MET A 127 -0.56 -6.21 -9.81
CA MET A 127 -0.58 -6.50 -8.37
C MET A 127 0.75 -6.06 -7.72
N PRO A 128 0.77 -5.60 -6.45
CA PRO A 128 2.00 -5.18 -5.80
C PRO A 128 3.00 -6.34 -5.67
N GLY A 129 4.29 -6.09 -5.89
CA GLY A 129 5.36 -7.05 -5.63
C GLY A 129 5.60 -7.28 -4.13
N LYS A 130 6.37 -8.32 -3.77
CA LYS A 130 6.70 -8.64 -2.36
C LYS A 130 7.22 -7.43 -1.59
N GLU A 131 8.13 -6.66 -2.18
CA GLU A 131 8.73 -5.48 -1.55
C GLU A 131 7.70 -4.35 -1.33
N SER A 132 6.80 -4.15 -2.29
CA SER A 132 5.71 -3.18 -2.17
C SER A 132 4.74 -3.53 -1.04
N LEU A 133 4.39 -4.81 -0.91
CA LEU A 133 3.55 -5.30 0.19
C LEU A 133 4.27 -5.17 1.54
N ARG A 134 5.55 -5.52 1.61
CA ARG A 134 6.36 -5.42 2.83
C ARG A 134 6.46 -3.98 3.33
N LEU A 135 6.71 -3.04 2.42
CA LEU A 135 6.88 -1.62 2.76
C LEU A 135 5.57 -0.83 2.74
N GLN A 136 4.46 -1.43 2.28
CA GLN A 136 3.19 -0.74 2.04
C GLN A 136 3.35 0.49 1.13
N GLN A 137 4.13 0.31 0.04
CA GLN A 137 4.47 1.36 -0.91
C GLN A 137 4.35 0.87 -2.35
N TYR A 138 3.70 1.64 -3.20
CA TYR A 138 3.67 1.36 -4.64
C TYR A 138 5.07 1.40 -5.23
N TYR A 139 5.37 0.41 -6.10
CA TYR A 139 6.62 0.32 -6.84
C TYR A 139 7.88 0.46 -5.95
N ALA A 140 7.88 -0.18 -4.78
CA ALA A 140 8.95 -0.08 -3.79
C ALA A 140 10.26 -0.77 -4.22
N ASN A 141 10.23 -1.68 -5.18
CA ASN A 141 11.44 -2.31 -5.70
C ASN A 141 12.31 -1.26 -6.39
N ARG A 142 13.54 -1.08 -5.89
CA ARG A 142 14.50 -0.06 -6.37
C ARG A 142 14.87 -0.20 -7.84
N SER A 143 14.78 -1.42 -8.41
CA SER A 143 15.03 -1.66 -9.83
C SER A 143 13.84 -1.28 -10.72
N ASN A 144 12.65 -1.03 -10.17
CA ASN A 144 11.49 -0.59 -10.95
C ASN A 144 11.68 0.86 -11.39
N ARG A 145 11.41 1.13 -12.65
CA ARG A 145 11.62 2.44 -13.28
C ARG A 145 10.47 3.44 -13.07
N PHE A 146 9.36 2.99 -12.46
CA PHE A 146 8.14 3.78 -12.30
C PHE A 146 8.38 5.17 -11.68
N TRP A 147 9.00 5.22 -10.50
CA TRP A 147 9.21 6.50 -9.82
C TRP A 147 10.18 7.43 -10.55
N LYS A 148 11.14 6.88 -11.31
CA LYS A 148 12.03 7.68 -12.17
C LYS A 148 11.25 8.32 -13.32
N ILE A 149 10.27 7.60 -13.89
CA ILE A 149 9.37 8.11 -14.94
C ILE A 149 8.48 9.22 -14.37
N ILE A 150 7.85 9.00 -13.21
CA ILE A 150 7.00 10.01 -12.57
C ILE A 150 7.78 11.28 -12.24
N ALA A 151 8.99 11.15 -11.71
CA ALA A 151 9.85 12.30 -11.42
C ALA A 151 10.20 13.08 -12.72
N LYS A 152 10.53 12.38 -13.80
CA LYS A 152 10.79 12.98 -15.12
C LYS A 152 9.53 13.64 -15.70
N ALA A 153 8.36 13.05 -15.57
CA ALA A 153 7.11 13.65 -16.04
C ALA A 153 6.76 14.93 -15.26
N ALA A 154 7.10 14.98 -13.96
CA ALA A 154 6.90 16.14 -13.10
C ALA A 154 8.01 17.21 -13.25
N ASP A 155 9.02 16.99 -14.07
CA ASP A 155 10.21 17.83 -14.22
C ASP A 155 10.93 18.11 -12.87
N LYS A 156 11.04 17.05 -12.03
CA LYS A 156 11.63 17.10 -10.68
C LYS A 156 12.66 15.98 -10.50
N PRO A 157 13.65 16.18 -9.61
CA PRO A 157 14.51 15.08 -9.17
C PRO A 157 13.69 14.00 -8.45
N LEU A 158 14.15 12.75 -8.53
CA LEU A 158 13.51 11.64 -7.82
C LEU A 158 13.70 11.79 -6.30
N PRO A 159 12.63 11.96 -5.52
CA PRO A 159 12.75 12.04 -4.07
C PRO A 159 13.12 10.69 -3.44
N GLU A 160 13.90 10.71 -2.36
CA GLU A 160 14.20 9.52 -1.56
C GLU A 160 12.96 9.08 -0.77
N ASP A 161 12.29 10.03 -0.12
CA ASP A 161 11.12 9.76 0.71
C ASP A 161 9.88 9.39 -0.12
N TYR A 162 9.22 8.32 0.28
CA TYR A 162 7.99 7.87 -0.38
C TYR A 162 6.87 8.92 -0.33
N SER A 163 6.70 9.61 0.80
CA SER A 163 5.72 10.68 0.94
C SER A 163 5.93 11.83 -0.06
N LYS A 164 7.20 12.15 -0.35
CA LYS A 164 7.55 13.15 -1.37
C LYS A 164 7.32 12.62 -2.80
N ARG A 165 7.46 11.30 -3.03
CA ARG A 165 7.11 10.68 -4.32
C ARG A 165 5.60 10.77 -4.58
N LEU A 166 4.78 10.56 -3.56
CA LEU A 166 3.32 10.71 -3.68
C LEU A 166 2.93 12.15 -4.06
N LYS A 167 3.64 13.18 -3.57
CA LYS A 167 3.41 14.57 -3.99
C LYS A 167 3.66 14.83 -5.48
N LEU A 168 4.51 14.03 -6.14
CA LEU A 168 4.66 14.12 -7.60
C LEU A 168 3.39 13.63 -8.32
N LEU A 169 2.71 12.64 -7.76
CA LEU A 169 1.42 12.18 -8.29
C LEU A 169 0.33 13.22 -8.08
N ASP A 170 0.33 13.92 -6.93
CA ASP A 170 -0.58 15.04 -6.69
C ASP A 170 -0.38 16.13 -7.75
N GLN A 171 0.88 16.52 -8.01
CA GLN A 171 1.22 17.52 -9.03
C GLN A 171 0.77 17.11 -10.44
N LEU A 172 0.85 15.83 -10.77
CA LEU A 172 0.50 15.29 -12.07
C LEU A 172 -0.99 14.88 -12.18
N HIS A 173 -1.76 14.98 -11.08
CA HIS A 173 -3.15 14.52 -11.00
C HIS A 173 -3.31 13.02 -11.34
N ILE A 174 -2.40 12.18 -10.83
CA ILE A 174 -2.34 10.76 -11.11
C ILE A 174 -2.79 9.95 -9.89
N ALA A 175 -3.83 9.14 -10.06
CA ALA A 175 -4.21 8.09 -9.12
C ALA A 175 -3.45 6.79 -9.42
N LEU A 176 -3.18 5.98 -8.38
CA LEU A 176 -2.57 4.66 -8.51
C LEU A 176 -3.46 3.60 -7.88
N TRP A 177 -3.58 2.47 -8.56
CA TRP A 177 -4.12 1.25 -8.01
C TRP A 177 -3.58 0.02 -8.74
N ASP A 178 -4.14 -1.14 -8.43
CA ASP A 178 -3.84 -2.41 -9.09
C ASP A 178 -5.13 -3.06 -9.59
N VAL A 179 -5.02 -3.89 -10.62
CA VAL A 179 -6.16 -4.63 -11.18
C VAL A 179 -6.68 -5.65 -10.18
N TYR A 180 -5.79 -6.37 -9.47
CA TYR A 180 -6.20 -7.40 -8.53
C TYR A 180 -6.21 -6.91 -7.08
N ALA A 181 -7.35 -7.14 -6.40
CA ALA A 181 -7.53 -6.94 -4.97
C ALA A 181 -6.81 -8.01 -4.17
N SER A 182 -6.87 -9.25 -4.63
CA SER A 182 -6.19 -10.39 -4.05
C SER A 182 -5.86 -11.43 -5.12
N ALA A 183 -4.81 -12.22 -4.90
CA ALA A 183 -4.48 -13.33 -5.77
C ALA A 183 -3.49 -14.29 -5.10
N GLU A 184 -3.49 -15.53 -5.57
CA GLU A 184 -2.41 -16.47 -5.26
C GLU A 184 -1.24 -16.20 -6.20
N ARG A 185 -0.05 -15.97 -5.63
CA ARG A 185 1.14 -15.71 -6.45
C ARG A 185 2.41 -16.23 -5.78
N LYS A 186 3.15 -17.08 -6.51
CA LYS A 186 4.50 -17.49 -6.12
C LYS A 186 5.50 -16.46 -6.65
N GLY A 187 6.21 -15.79 -5.75
CA GLY A 187 7.18 -14.77 -6.13
C GLY A 187 6.56 -13.41 -6.45
N SER A 188 7.17 -12.63 -7.34
CA SER A 188 6.71 -11.28 -7.74
C SER A 188 6.41 -11.16 -9.24
N LEU A 189 6.51 -12.28 -10.00
CA LEU A 189 6.22 -12.27 -11.42
C LEU A 189 4.71 -12.39 -11.66
N ASP A 190 4.18 -11.52 -12.51
CA ASP A 190 2.75 -11.53 -12.87
C ASP A 190 2.31 -12.81 -13.58
N SER A 191 3.26 -13.55 -14.22
CA SER A 191 2.97 -14.86 -14.81
C SER A 191 2.48 -15.91 -13.81
N ASN A 192 2.78 -15.71 -12.54
CA ASN A 192 2.45 -16.63 -11.47
C ASN A 192 1.15 -16.30 -10.73
N ILE A 193 0.42 -15.27 -11.19
CA ILE A 193 -0.87 -14.90 -10.62
C ILE A 193 -1.92 -15.95 -11.01
N LYS A 194 -2.59 -16.51 -9.99
CA LYS A 194 -3.71 -17.46 -10.11
C LYS A 194 -4.85 -17.00 -9.20
N ASN A 195 -6.08 -17.38 -9.55
CA ASN A 195 -7.27 -17.15 -8.71
C ASN A 195 -7.37 -15.68 -8.23
N GLY A 196 -7.11 -14.73 -9.14
CA GLY A 196 -7.12 -13.31 -8.81
C GLY A 196 -8.54 -12.75 -8.74
N GLU A 197 -8.87 -12.11 -7.61
CA GLU A 197 -10.05 -11.30 -7.42
C GLU A 197 -9.74 -9.87 -7.85
N GLN A 198 -10.57 -9.28 -8.70
CA GLN A 198 -10.32 -7.92 -9.22
C GLN A 198 -10.80 -6.85 -8.23
N ASN A 199 -10.11 -5.71 -8.24
CA ASN A 199 -10.56 -4.50 -7.57
C ASN A 199 -11.78 -3.91 -8.30
N ASP A 200 -12.65 -3.23 -7.57
CA ASP A 200 -13.77 -2.49 -8.12
C ASP A 200 -13.30 -1.13 -8.69
N VAL A 201 -12.60 -1.22 -9.83
CA VAL A 201 -12.07 -0.04 -10.54
C VAL A 201 -13.21 0.87 -11.01
N GLN A 202 -14.37 0.30 -11.37
CA GLN A 202 -15.53 1.09 -11.78
C GLN A 202 -16.04 2.00 -10.67
N SER A 203 -16.16 1.50 -9.45
CA SER A 203 -16.55 2.32 -8.30
C SER A 203 -15.55 3.44 -8.00
N LEU A 204 -14.25 3.19 -8.19
CA LEU A 204 -13.23 4.23 -8.03
C LEU A 204 -13.40 5.33 -9.06
N ILE A 205 -13.64 4.98 -10.33
CA ILE A 205 -13.86 5.94 -11.42
C ILE A 205 -15.16 6.72 -11.21
N ASN A 206 -16.25 6.04 -10.83
CA ASN A 206 -17.54 6.69 -10.54
C ASN A 206 -17.42 7.72 -9.40
N SER A 207 -16.58 7.42 -8.41
CA SER A 207 -16.29 8.34 -7.30
C SER A 207 -15.33 9.48 -7.69
N ASN A 208 -14.67 9.38 -8.85
CA ASN A 208 -13.69 10.34 -9.34
C ASN A 208 -13.93 10.64 -10.83
N PRO A 209 -15.02 11.33 -11.20
CA PRO A 209 -15.42 11.53 -12.60
C PRO A 209 -14.45 12.40 -13.40
N SER A 210 -13.47 13.00 -12.76
CA SER A 210 -12.36 13.72 -13.40
C SER A 210 -11.35 12.79 -14.07
N ILE A 211 -11.32 11.48 -13.74
CA ILE A 211 -10.49 10.48 -14.42
C ILE A 211 -11.05 10.28 -15.82
N LYS A 212 -10.23 10.53 -16.85
CA LYS A 212 -10.58 10.38 -18.27
C LYS A 212 -9.68 9.38 -18.99
N LYS A 213 -8.54 9.02 -18.38
CA LYS A 213 -7.54 8.14 -18.98
C LYS A 213 -7.05 7.12 -17.97
N ILE A 214 -6.93 5.86 -18.41
CA ILE A 214 -6.39 4.77 -17.61
C ILE A 214 -5.14 4.24 -18.32
N LEU A 215 -3.99 4.30 -17.64
CA LEU A 215 -2.73 3.76 -18.12
C LEU A 215 -2.46 2.43 -17.46
N PHE A 216 -2.52 1.34 -18.21
CA PHE A 216 -2.26 0.00 -17.72
C PHE A 216 -0.75 -0.31 -17.78
N ASN A 217 -0.09 -0.45 -16.66
CA ASN A 217 1.35 -0.69 -16.56
C ASN A 217 1.70 -2.14 -16.93
N GLY A 218 1.79 -2.39 -18.21
CA GLY A 218 2.13 -3.68 -18.82
C GLY A 218 0.92 -4.44 -19.37
N GLY A 219 1.15 -5.24 -20.41
CA GLY A 219 0.12 -5.97 -21.16
C GLY A 219 -0.72 -6.94 -20.31
N LYS A 220 -0.20 -7.42 -19.17
CA LYS A 220 -1.00 -8.26 -18.26
C LYS A 220 -2.07 -7.50 -17.50
N ALA A 221 -1.77 -6.28 -17.07
CA ALA A 221 -2.77 -5.38 -16.52
C ALA A 221 -3.80 -5.02 -17.60
N TYR A 222 -3.33 -4.65 -18.80
CA TYR A 222 -4.19 -4.27 -19.93
C TYR A 222 -5.16 -5.37 -20.37
N LYS A 223 -4.73 -6.64 -20.37
CA LYS A 223 -5.62 -7.80 -20.67
C LYS A 223 -6.83 -7.94 -19.74
N LYS A 224 -6.85 -7.19 -18.65
CA LYS A 224 -7.95 -7.12 -17.67
C LYS A 224 -8.74 -5.81 -17.76
N ALA A 225 -8.44 -4.97 -18.76
CA ALA A 225 -9.20 -3.77 -19.02
C ALA A 225 -10.64 -4.12 -19.36
N LEU A 226 -11.57 -3.37 -18.79
CA LEU A 226 -12.99 -3.36 -19.13
C LEU A 226 -13.33 -2.01 -19.76
N ASP A 227 -14.52 -1.86 -20.28
CA ASP A 227 -15.03 -0.55 -20.66
C ASP A 227 -15.46 0.21 -19.41
N TYR A 228 -14.62 1.15 -18.99
CA TYR A 228 -14.86 2.02 -17.84
C TYR A 228 -15.43 3.38 -18.21
N GLY A 229 -15.75 3.62 -19.50
CA GLY A 229 -16.10 4.93 -20.00
C GLY A 229 -14.92 5.92 -20.05
N CYS A 230 -13.69 5.42 -19.95
CA CYS A 230 -12.43 6.16 -20.00
C CYS A 230 -11.55 5.65 -21.16
N LEU A 231 -10.60 6.49 -21.60
CA LEU A 231 -9.58 6.04 -22.54
C LEU A 231 -8.63 5.03 -21.88
N ASN A 232 -8.66 3.79 -22.33
CA ASN A 232 -7.75 2.73 -21.87
C ASN A 232 -6.50 2.67 -22.74
N VAL A 233 -5.31 2.81 -22.14
CA VAL A 233 -4.03 2.79 -22.86
C VAL A 233 -3.14 1.68 -22.30
N GLU A 234 -2.67 0.79 -23.18
CA GLU A 234 -1.65 -0.18 -22.84
C GLU A 234 -0.28 0.49 -22.79
N MET A 235 0.39 0.45 -21.64
CA MET A 235 1.72 1.01 -21.45
C MET A 235 2.78 -0.09 -21.32
N PRO A 236 4.00 0.12 -21.83
CA PRO A 236 5.08 -0.82 -21.58
C PRO A 236 5.39 -0.90 -20.08
N SER A 237 5.58 -2.14 -19.58
CA SER A 237 5.82 -2.36 -18.14
C SER A 237 7.06 -1.61 -17.64
N THR A 238 6.92 -0.94 -16.49
CA THR A 238 8.03 -0.24 -15.79
C THR A 238 8.94 -1.20 -15.02
N SER A 239 8.57 -2.48 -14.90
CA SER A 239 9.38 -3.50 -14.25
C SER A 239 10.75 -3.63 -14.93
N SER A 240 11.79 -3.87 -14.13
CA SER A 240 13.13 -4.21 -14.64
C SER A 240 13.16 -5.52 -15.45
N ALA A 241 12.17 -6.39 -15.27
CA ALA A 241 12.01 -7.60 -16.09
C ALA A 241 11.61 -7.30 -17.54
N ASN A 242 11.12 -6.09 -17.84
CA ASN A 242 10.88 -5.66 -19.21
C ASN A 242 12.20 -5.17 -19.82
N THR A 243 12.81 -5.98 -20.68
CA THR A 243 14.07 -5.72 -21.37
C THR A 243 13.89 -5.34 -22.84
N HIS A 244 12.65 -5.24 -23.32
CA HIS A 244 12.36 -4.97 -24.74
C HIS A 244 12.62 -3.53 -25.16
N LEU A 245 12.63 -2.59 -24.21
CA LEU A 245 12.87 -1.18 -24.45
C LEU A 245 14.08 -0.69 -23.64
N THR A 246 14.84 0.21 -24.22
CA THR A 246 15.84 0.99 -23.48
C THR A 246 15.17 1.86 -22.41
N GLN A 247 15.94 2.39 -21.50
CA GLN A 247 15.39 3.28 -20.46
C GLN A 247 14.84 4.57 -21.09
N GLU A 248 15.55 5.12 -22.08
CA GLU A 248 15.16 6.34 -22.79
C GLU A 248 13.85 6.17 -23.55
N GLU A 249 13.70 5.10 -24.30
CA GLU A 249 12.46 4.79 -25.03
C GLU A 249 11.28 4.63 -24.07
N LEU A 250 11.45 3.84 -23.01
CA LEU A 250 10.44 3.65 -22.00
C LEU A 250 9.99 4.98 -21.37
N PHE A 251 10.95 5.83 -21.02
CA PHE A 251 10.67 7.12 -20.39
C PHE A 251 9.98 8.06 -21.37
N SER A 252 10.39 8.09 -22.63
CA SER A 252 9.78 8.92 -23.68
C SER A 252 8.30 8.58 -23.85
N ILE A 253 7.98 7.28 -23.99
CA ILE A 253 6.60 6.78 -24.14
C ILE A 253 5.74 7.21 -22.94
N TRP A 254 6.19 6.92 -21.72
CA TRP A 254 5.43 7.23 -20.52
C TRP A 254 5.25 8.73 -20.27
N VAL A 255 6.32 9.52 -20.44
CA VAL A 255 6.26 10.97 -20.23
C VAL A 255 5.35 11.64 -21.25
N LYS A 256 5.41 11.21 -22.52
CA LYS A 256 4.49 11.69 -23.55
C LYS A 256 3.05 11.45 -23.13
N GLU A 257 2.69 10.21 -22.77
CA GLU A 257 1.32 9.81 -22.43
C GLU A 257 0.78 10.49 -21.18
N ILE A 258 1.64 10.72 -20.15
CA ILE A 258 1.29 11.45 -18.94
C ILE A 258 1.06 12.95 -19.20
N LYS A 259 1.86 13.57 -20.08
CA LYS A 259 1.78 15.01 -20.38
C LYS A 259 0.73 15.35 -21.43
N GLU A 260 0.28 14.40 -22.22
CA GLU A 260 -0.78 14.56 -23.20
C GLU A 260 -2.12 14.84 -22.52
N LYS A 261 -2.73 15.98 -22.89
CA LYS A 261 -3.96 16.49 -22.27
C LYS A 261 -5.21 15.82 -22.81
#